data_a3d029238ae29868f1da227472b3cb0e
#
_entry.id   a3d029238ae29868f1da227472b3cb0e
#
_cell.length_a   1.000
_cell.length_b   1.000
_cell.length_c   1.000
_cell.angle_alpha   90.00
_cell.angle_beta   90.00
_cell.angle_gamma   90.00
#
_symmetry.space_group_name_H-M   'P 1'
#
loop_
_entity.id
_entity.type
_entity.pdbx_description
1 polymer ?
#
loop_
_entity_poly.entity_id
_entity_poly.type
_entity_poly.pdbx_seq_one_letter_code
_entity_poly.pdbx_strand_id
1 'polypeptide(L)'
;MKLPLLLSVPHAGLRVPPEAEPYCILTPRQIAADGDEGAAGIYALESDVVAYQTTAVARAIVDLNRASDDRGPDGVVKTHTCWNVPVYRSFPPGDVVESLLQLYYWPYQRELSRLAGRGVILGVDCHTMLAQGPPIGPGPGVDRPWVCLSNGEGTCPQPWIESLRNCFQEVFAGPVTINDPFQGGYITRTHAAELPWVQLELSRAPFLDLAAKRLLVLTALTNWCDSIG
;
A
#
# COMPACT_ATOMS: atom_id res chain seq x y z
N MET A 1 -19.00 -11.51 12.11
CA MET A 1 -18.80 -12.01 10.71
C MET A 1 -17.59 -11.26 10.16
N LYS A 2 -16.73 -11.90 9.33
CA LYS A 2 -15.62 -11.18 8.70
C LYS A 2 -16.15 -10.30 7.56
N LEU A 3 -15.57 -9.11 7.39
CA LEU A 3 -15.89 -8.23 6.28
C LEU A 3 -15.50 -8.89 4.94
N PRO A 4 -16.31 -8.82 3.88
CA PRO A 4 -16.05 -9.45 2.60
C PRO A 4 -14.99 -8.68 1.77
N LEU A 5 -13.86 -8.38 2.40
CA LEU A 5 -12.75 -7.60 1.84
C LEU A 5 -11.50 -8.44 1.73
N LEU A 6 -10.67 -8.10 0.73
CA LEU A 6 -9.27 -8.50 0.62
C LEU A 6 -8.39 -7.27 0.91
N LEU A 7 -7.65 -7.30 2.03
CA LEU A 7 -6.66 -6.25 2.31
C LEU A 7 -5.27 -6.67 1.82
N SER A 8 -4.66 -5.81 1.03
CA SER A 8 -3.26 -5.86 0.59
C SER A 8 -2.47 -4.82 1.38
N VAL A 9 -1.39 -5.21 2.07
CA VAL A 9 -0.50 -4.29 2.81
C VAL A 9 0.94 -4.49 2.32
N PRO A 10 1.27 -3.96 1.11
CA PRO A 10 2.50 -4.34 0.41
C PRO A 10 3.77 -3.70 0.98
N HIS A 11 3.66 -2.65 1.77
CA HIS A 11 4.79 -1.83 2.22
C HIS A 11 5.00 -1.83 3.74
N ALA A 12 4.40 -2.78 4.47
CA ALA A 12 4.54 -2.89 5.93
C ALA A 12 5.87 -3.53 6.37
N GLY A 13 6.56 -4.23 5.45
CA GLY A 13 7.80 -4.96 5.75
C GLY A 13 9.03 -4.06 5.89
N LEU A 14 9.96 -4.51 6.74
CA LEU A 14 11.22 -3.81 7.01
C LEU A 14 12.45 -4.70 6.77
N ARG A 15 12.26 -5.97 6.42
CA ARG A 15 13.36 -6.92 6.25
C ARG A 15 14.08 -6.70 4.91
N VAL A 16 15.40 -6.59 4.96
CA VAL A 16 16.26 -6.76 3.78
C VAL A 16 16.41 -8.26 3.54
N PRO A 17 16.05 -8.78 2.36
CA PRO A 17 16.25 -10.18 2.02
C PRO A 17 17.75 -10.55 1.96
N PRO A 18 18.13 -11.81 2.30
CA PRO A 18 19.52 -12.24 2.24
C PRO A 18 20.21 -12.01 0.88
N GLU A 19 19.44 -12.12 -0.21
CA GLU A 19 19.92 -11.89 -1.59
C GLU A 19 20.38 -10.44 -1.82
N ALA A 20 19.75 -9.48 -1.12
CA ALA A 20 20.04 -8.05 -1.23
C ALA A 20 21.03 -7.53 -0.17
N GLU A 21 21.18 -8.23 0.96
CA GLU A 21 22.04 -7.81 2.08
C GLU A 21 23.46 -7.40 1.66
N PRO A 22 24.17 -8.16 0.77
CA PRO A 22 25.54 -7.78 0.37
C PRO A 22 25.66 -6.44 -0.35
N TYR A 23 24.56 -5.96 -0.92
CA TYR A 23 24.51 -4.75 -1.75
C TYR A 23 23.91 -3.56 -1.01
N CYS A 24 22.94 -3.79 -0.11
CA CYS A 24 22.17 -2.77 0.58
C CYS A 24 23.06 -1.96 1.54
N ILE A 25 22.94 -0.62 1.45
CA ILE A 25 23.66 0.32 2.33
C ILE A 25 22.72 1.14 3.22
N LEU A 26 21.41 0.89 3.14
CA LEU A 26 20.45 1.61 3.95
C LEU A 26 20.54 1.21 5.43
N THR A 27 20.45 2.20 6.30
CA THR A 27 20.23 1.98 7.72
C THR A 27 18.78 1.54 7.99
N PRO A 28 18.49 0.87 9.12
CA PRO A 28 17.11 0.52 9.49
C PRO A 28 16.16 1.73 9.50
N ARG A 29 16.64 2.91 9.90
CA ARG A 29 15.84 4.15 9.87
C ARG A 29 15.50 4.59 8.45
N GLN A 30 16.42 4.46 7.50
CA GLN A 30 16.17 4.81 6.09
C GLN A 30 15.21 3.84 5.43
N ILE A 31 15.31 2.54 5.77
CA ILE A 31 14.36 1.51 5.31
C ILE A 31 12.94 1.82 5.81
N ALA A 32 12.79 2.11 7.10
CA ALA A 32 11.50 2.48 7.68
C ALA A 32 10.92 3.78 7.06
N ALA A 33 11.78 4.77 6.81
CA ALA A 33 11.35 6.05 6.21
C ALA A 33 10.88 5.93 4.75
N ASP A 34 11.41 4.96 3.97
CA ASP A 34 10.97 4.69 2.59
C ASP A 34 9.74 3.79 2.54
N GLY A 35 9.51 2.96 3.58
CA GLY A 35 8.33 2.11 3.72
C GLY A 35 7.09 2.90 4.17
N ASP A 36 6.02 2.19 4.45
CA ASP A 36 4.76 2.73 4.96
C ASP A 36 4.73 2.63 6.49
N GLU A 37 5.45 3.55 7.15
CA GLU A 37 5.56 3.57 8.61
C GLU A 37 4.18 3.55 9.27
N GLY A 38 3.98 2.65 10.23
CA GLY A 38 2.72 2.47 10.93
C GLY A 38 1.72 1.53 10.23
N ALA A 39 1.91 1.20 8.94
CA ALA A 39 0.97 0.36 8.19
C ALA A 39 0.73 -1.00 8.85
N ALA A 40 1.78 -1.66 9.34
CA ALA A 40 1.66 -2.95 10.03
C ALA A 40 0.71 -2.89 11.24
N GLY A 41 0.70 -1.78 12.00
CA GLY A 41 -0.17 -1.60 13.15
C GLY A 41 -1.59 -1.14 12.79
N ILE A 42 -1.69 -0.19 11.86
CA ILE A 42 -2.98 0.37 11.41
C ILE A 42 -3.81 -0.69 10.70
N TYR A 43 -3.21 -1.46 9.81
CA TYR A 43 -3.88 -2.46 8.99
C TYR A 43 -3.77 -3.90 9.54
N ALA A 44 -3.47 -4.09 10.83
CA ALA A 44 -3.51 -5.40 11.49
C ALA A 44 -4.97 -5.87 11.65
N LEU A 45 -5.66 -6.11 10.53
CA LEU A 45 -7.09 -6.44 10.44
C LEU A 45 -7.34 -7.86 9.89
N GLU A 46 -6.36 -8.75 9.96
CA GLU A 46 -6.46 -10.12 9.44
C GLU A 46 -7.62 -10.92 10.05
N SER A 47 -7.92 -10.68 11.35
CA SER A 47 -9.06 -11.30 12.03
C SER A 47 -10.42 -10.77 11.57
N ASP A 48 -10.45 -9.56 11.01
CA ASP A 48 -11.67 -8.79 10.73
C ASP A 48 -12.14 -8.92 9.28
N VAL A 49 -11.28 -9.37 8.36
CA VAL A 49 -11.55 -9.50 6.93
C VAL A 49 -11.48 -10.94 6.44
N VAL A 50 -12.13 -11.23 5.30
CA VAL A 50 -12.15 -12.57 4.67
C VAL A 50 -10.76 -12.96 4.17
N ALA A 51 -10.04 -12.01 3.56
CA ALA A 51 -8.72 -12.24 2.98
C ALA A 51 -7.74 -11.11 3.36
N TYR A 52 -6.48 -11.49 3.62
CA TYR A 52 -5.44 -10.56 4.05
C TYR A 52 -4.09 -10.99 3.49
N GLN A 53 -3.36 -10.05 2.90
CA GLN A 53 -2.02 -10.29 2.38
C GLN A 53 -1.06 -9.16 2.78
N THR A 54 0.11 -9.53 3.29
CA THR A 54 1.18 -8.61 3.65
C THR A 54 2.54 -9.23 3.36
N THR A 55 3.60 -8.48 3.57
CA THR A 55 4.98 -8.94 3.37
C THR A 55 5.88 -8.49 4.51
N ALA A 56 6.96 -9.27 4.76
CA ALA A 56 8.05 -8.85 5.62
C ALA A 56 9.15 -8.06 4.89
N VAL A 57 9.17 -8.10 3.55
CA VAL A 57 10.23 -7.49 2.73
C VAL A 57 10.05 -5.99 2.67
N ALA A 58 11.16 -5.27 2.82
CA ALA A 58 11.17 -3.81 2.75
C ALA A 58 10.87 -3.31 1.33
N ARG A 59 9.98 -2.32 1.22
CA ARG A 59 9.65 -1.62 -0.03
C ARG A 59 10.88 -1.09 -0.75
N ALA A 60 11.86 -0.59 -0.02
CA ALA A 60 13.12 -0.10 -0.58
C ALA A 60 13.88 -1.15 -1.40
N ILE A 61 13.65 -2.45 -1.15
CA ILE A 61 14.34 -3.55 -1.83
C ILE A 61 13.47 -4.15 -2.94
N VAL A 62 12.20 -4.46 -2.63
CA VAL A 62 11.22 -4.93 -3.64
C VAL A 62 9.92 -4.17 -3.43
N ASP A 63 9.60 -3.27 -4.35
CA ASP A 63 8.31 -2.55 -4.34
C ASP A 63 7.25 -3.41 -5.03
N LEU A 64 6.38 -4.02 -4.22
CA LEU A 64 5.31 -4.90 -4.69
C LEU A 64 4.20 -4.14 -5.44
N ASN A 65 4.18 -2.80 -5.35
CA ASN A 65 3.21 -1.94 -6.04
C ASN A 65 3.82 -1.25 -7.27
N ARG A 66 4.73 -1.95 -7.97
CA ARG A 66 5.33 -1.56 -9.25
C ARG A 66 5.23 -2.70 -10.26
N ALA A 67 5.27 -2.38 -11.56
CA ALA A 67 5.36 -3.40 -12.59
C ALA A 67 6.69 -4.16 -12.49
N SER A 68 6.67 -5.47 -12.75
CA SER A 68 7.85 -6.34 -12.62
C SER A 68 9.01 -5.96 -13.55
N ASP A 69 8.75 -5.22 -14.62
CA ASP A 69 9.69 -4.72 -15.62
C ASP A 69 10.05 -3.24 -15.42
N ASP A 70 9.46 -2.56 -14.44
CA ASP A 70 9.83 -1.18 -14.10
C ASP A 70 11.25 -1.14 -13.52
N ARG A 71 12.18 -0.58 -14.32
CA ARG A 71 13.60 -0.41 -13.97
C ARG A 71 13.98 1.05 -13.67
N GLY A 72 12.98 1.89 -13.46
CA GLY A 72 13.18 3.27 -13.01
C GLY A 72 13.82 3.38 -11.62
N PRO A 73 14.27 4.58 -11.24
CA PRO A 73 14.87 4.80 -9.91
C PRO A 73 13.96 4.40 -8.75
N ASP A 74 12.64 4.58 -8.91
CA ASP A 74 11.57 4.17 -7.98
C ASP A 74 10.78 2.95 -8.51
N GLY A 75 11.46 2.07 -9.25
CA GLY A 75 10.87 0.87 -9.85
C GLY A 75 10.74 -0.31 -8.86
N VAL A 76 10.53 -1.52 -9.42
CA VAL A 76 10.29 -2.74 -8.62
C VAL A 76 11.48 -3.12 -7.73
N VAL A 77 12.72 -2.94 -8.21
CA VAL A 77 13.96 -2.99 -7.42
C VAL A 77 14.57 -1.60 -7.51
N LYS A 78 14.41 -0.82 -6.44
CA LYS A 78 14.74 0.61 -6.42
C LYS A 78 16.24 0.85 -6.47
N THR A 79 16.67 1.93 -7.12
CA THR A 79 18.04 2.45 -6.98
C THR A 79 18.14 3.51 -5.89
N HIS A 80 17.04 4.26 -5.65
CA HIS A 80 16.97 5.32 -4.64
C HIS A 80 15.63 5.25 -3.87
N THR A 81 15.68 5.68 -2.62
CA THR A 81 14.47 5.89 -1.80
C THR A 81 13.69 7.13 -2.26
N CYS A 82 12.46 7.33 -1.77
CA CYS A 82 11.68 8.57 -1.99
C CYS A 82 12.37 9.83 -1.42
N TRP A 83 13.40 9.66 -0.61
CA TRP A 83 14.26 10.73 -0.07
C TRP A 83 15.52 10.96 -0.90
N ASN A 84 15.62 10.35 -2.09
CA ASN A 84 16.79 10.39 -2.97
C ASN A 84 18.08 9.80 -2.34
N VAL A 85 17.93 8.83 -1.43
CA VAL A 85 19.06 8.13 -0.83
C VAL A 85 19.34 6.87 -1.65
N PRO A 86 20.60 6.62 -2.08
CA PRO A 86 20.98 5.38 -2.76
C PRO A 86 20.67 4.16 -1.90
N VAL A 87 20.03 3.14 -2.50
CA VAL A 87 19.68 1.88 -1.81
C VAL A 87 20.88 0.94 -1.73
N TYR A 88 21.69 0.91 -2.78
CA TYR A 88 22.79 -0.03 -2.92
C TYR A 88 24.12 0.69 -3.11
N ARG A 89 25.21 0.05 -2.65
CA ARG A 89 26.60 0.46 -2.97
C ARG A 89 26.89 0.27 -4.45
N SER A 90 26.46 -0.86 -5.00
CA SER A 90 26.39 -1.19 -6.42
C SER A 90 25.07 -1.90 -6.67
N PHE A 91 24.39 -1.59 -7.75
CA PHE A 91 23.11 -2.23 -8.08
C PHE A 91 23.31 -3.75 -8.18
N PRO A 92 22.39 -4.56 -7.64
CA PRO A 92 22.49 -6.03 -7.68
C PRO A 92 22.57 -6.56 -9.10
N PRO A 93 23.35 -7.64 -9.36
CA PRO A 93 23.38 -8.32 -10.65
C PRO A 93 22.01 -8.82 -11.09
N GLY A 94 21.82 -9.06 -12.40
CA GLY A 94 20.53 -9.44 -12.96
C GLY A 94 19.96 -10.74 -12.40
N ASP A 95 20.79 -11.71 -12.08
CA ASP A 95 20.38 -12.98 -11.43
C ASP A 95 19.88 -12.78 -9.99
N VAL A 96 20.46 -11.83 -9.26
CA VAL A 96 19.97 -11.44 -7.93
C VAL A 96 18.62 -10.71 -8.04
N VAL A 97 18.49 -9.77 -8.99
CA VAL A 97 17.21 -9.09 -9.27
C VAL A 97 16.13 -10.11 -9.61
N GLU A 98 16.42 -11.07 -10.49
CA GLU A 98 15.47 -12.12 -10.85
C GLU A 98 15.09 -12.98 -9.64
N SER A 99 16.06 -13.34 -8.80
CA SER A 99 15.80 -14.08 -7.55
C SER A 99 14.87 -13.31 -6.61
N LEU A 100 15.07 -11.98 -6.45
CA LEU A 100 14.19 -11.13 -5.65
C LEU A 100 12.76 -11.15 -6.20
N LEU A 101 12.58 -11.06 -7.52
CA LEU A 101 11.26 -11.12 -8.14
C LEU A 101 10.60 -12.50 -7.94
N GLN A 102 11.35 -13.58 -8.14
CA GLN A 102 10.82 -14.95 -8.00
C GLN A 102 10.43 -15.31 -6.56
N LEU A 103 11.22 -14.86 -5.58
CA LEU A 103 11.03 -15.23 -4.17
C LEU A 103 10.02 -14.33 -3.45
N TYR A 104 9.86 -13.05 -3.85
CA TYR A 104 9.08 -12.08 -3.08
C TYR A 104 7.97 -11.41 -3.89
N TYR A 105 8.24 -10.99 -5.12
CA TYR A 105 7.29 -10.26 -5.95
C TYR A 105 6.18 -11.18 -6.50
N TRP A 106 6.54 -12.21 -7.26
CA TRP A 106 5.57 -13.08 -7.91
C TRP A 106 4.70 -13.89 -6.93
N PRO A 107 5.23 -14.39 -5.79
CA PRO A 107 4.38 -15.03 -4.78
C PRO A 107 3.31 -14.09 -4.23
N TYR A 108 3.65 -12.81 -4.01
CA TYR A 108 2.68 -11.83 -3.52
C TYR A 108 1.57 -11.58 -4.54
N GLN A 109 1.92 -11.30 -5.79
CA GLN A 109 0.94 -11.06 -6.86
C GLN A 109 0.02 -12.27 -7.08
N ARG A 110 0.58 -13.48 -7.17
CA ARG A 110 -0.20 -14.72 -7.30
C ARG A 110 -1.14 -14.96 -6.12
N GLU A 111 -0.73 -14.61 -4.92
CA GLU A 111 -1.58 -14.75 -3.74
C GLU A 111 -2.76 -13.79 -3.76
N LEU A 112 -2.59 -12.55 -4.22
CA LEU A 112 -3.71 -11.62 -4.41
C LEU A 112 -4.75 -12.20 -5.38
N SER A 113 -4.33 -12.70 -6.56
CA SER A 113 -5.23 -13.36 -7.51
C SER A 113 -5.93 -14.57 -6.90
N ARG A 114 -5.22 -15.39 -6.13
CA ARG A 114 -5.79 -16.57 -5.47
C ARG A 114 -6.86 -16.20 -4.42
N LEU A 115 -6.68 -15.08 -3.74
CA LEU A 115 -7.58 -14.59 -2.69
C LEU A 115 -8.82 -13.87 -3.26
N ALA A 116 -8.75 -13.30 -4.44
CA ALA A 116 -9.81 -12.51 -5.07
C ALA A 116 -11.15 -13.24 -5.24
N GLY A 117 -11.16 -14.57 -5.37
CA GLY A 117 -12.38 -15.37 -5.63
C GLY A 117 -13.10 -15.95 -4.40
N ARG A 118 -12.76 -15.55 -3.17
CA ARG A 118 -13.15 -16.25 -1.93
C ARG A 118 -14.25 -15.57 -1.11
N GLY A 119 -15.33 -15.10 -1.74
CA GLY A 119 -16.38 -14.34 -1.02
C GLY A 119 -15.92 -12.92 -0.67
N VAL A 120 -14.98 -12.41 -1.44
CA VAL A 120 -14.49 -11.03 -1.41
C VAL A 120 -15.24 -10.22 -2.45
N ILE A 121 -15.65 -9.02 -2.10
CA ILE A 121 -16.36 -8.09 -3.01
C ILE A 121 -15.50 -6.90 -3.42
N LEU A 122 -14.50 -6.52 -2.59
CA LEU A 122 -13.60 -5.40 -2.84
C LEU A 122 -12.19 -5.72 -2.33
N GLY A 123 -11.19 -5.44 -3.14
CA GLY A 123 -9.79 -5.35 -2.74
C GLY A 123 -9.46 -3.94 -2.26
N VAL A 124 -8.76 -3.84 -1.14
CA VAL A 124 -8.25 -2.56 -0.60
C VAL A 124 -6.73 -2.64 -0.49
N ASP A 125 -6.03 -1.85 -1.31
CA ASP A 125 -4.58 -1.73 -1.29
C ASP A 125 -4.18 -0.65 -0.28
N CYS A 126 -3.68 -1.08 0.87
CA CYS A 126 -3.55 -0.30 2.10
C CYS A 126 -2.14 0.28 2.25
N HIS A 127 -2.06 1.61 2.30
CA HIS A 127 -0.83 2.37 2.40
C HIS A 127 -0.88 3.45 3.48
N THR A 128 0.29 3.95 3.86
CA THR A 128 0.39 5.19 4.63
C THR A 128 1.23 6.23 3.89
N MET A 129 0.77 7.47 3.91
CA MET A 129 1.45 8.59 3.27
C MET A 129 2.03 9.58 4.29
N LEU A 130 3.15 10.21 3.94
CA LEU A 130 3.67 11.35 4.69
C LEU A 130 2.65 12.50 4.73
N ALA A 131 2.66 13.30 5.81
CA ALA A 131 1.78 14.47 5.95
C ALA A 131 2.01 15.53 4.87
N GLN A 132 3.25 15.58 4.34
CA GLN A 132 3.64 16.41 3.20
C GLN A 132 4.32 15.56 2.15
N GLY A 133 4.20 15.94 0.88
CA GLY A 133 4.81 15.23 -0.24
C GLY A 133 6.34 15.16 -0.08
N PRO A 134 6.98 13.96 -0.20
CA PRO A 134 8.43 13.83 -0.19
C PRO A 134 9.05 14.43 -1.44
N PRO A 135 10.40 14.63 -1.47
CA PRO A 135 11.09 15.20 -2.62
C PRO A 135 10.85 14.45 -3.94
N ILE A 136 10.69 13.11 -3.86
CA ILE A 136 10.32 12.26 -5.00
C ILE A 136 8.91 11.72 -4.76
N GLY A 137 7.97 12.11 -5.60
CA GLY A 137 6.56 11.71 -5.49
C GLY A 137 5.59 12.83 -5.86
N PRO A 138 4.27 12.58 -5.77
CA PRO A 138 3.25 13.58 -6.06
C PRO A 138 3.30 14.76 -5.08
N GLY A 139 3.30 15.98 -5.60
CA GLY A 139 3.19 17.22 -4.84
C GLY A 139 4.29 17.41 -3.78
N PRO A 140 5.59 17.53 -4.15
CA PRO A 140 6.65 17.75 -3.18
C PRO A 140 6.38 18.97 -2.29
N GLY A 141 6.47 18.80 -0.96
CA GLY A 141 6.24 19.87 0.03
C GLY A 141 4.77 20.29 0.22
N VAL A 142 3.83 19.72 -0.54
CA VAL A 142 2.40 20.03 -0.40
C VAL A 142 1.79 19.21 0.74
N ASP A 143 0.95 19.82 1.56
CA ASP A 143 0.19 19.15 2.62
C ASP A 143 -0.78 18.13 1.99
N ARG A 144 -0.89 16.97 2.63
CA ARG A 144 -1.74 15.87 2.19
C ARG A 144 -2.98 15.71 3.06
N PRO A 145 -4.09 15.18 2.51
CA PRO A 145 -5.29 14.89 3.28
C PRO A 145 -5.02 13.84 4.37
N TRP A 146 -5.96 13.66 5.30
CA TRP A 146 -5.84 12.58 6.29
C TRP A 146 -6.05 11.21 5.66
N VAL A 147 -6.96 11.14 4.68
CA VAL A 147 -7.26 9.92 3.91
C VAL A 147 -7.34 10.28 2.43
N CYS A 148 -6.70 9.49 1.57
CA CYS A 148 -6.90 9.52 0.13
C CYS A 148 -7.37 8.14 -0.35
N LEU A 149 -8.51 8.08 -0.99
CA LEU A 149 -9.00 6.89 -1.68
C LEU A 149 -8.76 7.06 -3.18
N SER A 150 -8.36 5.98 -3.86
CA SER A 150 -8.05 6.10 -5.29
C SER A 150 -8.59 4.92 -6.08
N ASN A 151 -9.27 5.22 -7.20
CA ASN A 151 -9.74 4.28 -8.20
C ASN A 151 -9.38 4.73 -9.62
N GLY A 152 -8.27 5.43 -9.78
CA GLY A 152 -7.81 5.90 -11.09
C GLY A 152 -7.92 4.81 -12.14
N GLU A 153 -8.30 5.17 -13.36
CA GLU A 153 -8.59 4.23 -14.46
C GLU A 153 -9.82 3.32 -14.22
N GLY A 154 -10.67 3.63 -13.22
CA GLY A 154 -11.92 2.89 -12.99
C GLY A 154 -11.75 1.53 -12.33
N THR A 155 -10.70 1.35 -11.52
CA THR A 155 -10.44 0.08 -10.80
C THR A 155 -11.52 -0.30 -9.78
N CYS A 156 -12.34 0.68 -9.37
CA CYS A 156 -13.51 0.50 -8.51
C CYS A 156 -14.68 1.32 -9.06
N PRO A 157 -15.92 0.82 -9.05
CA PRO A 157 -17.10 1.58 -9.49
C PRO A 157 -17.20 2.92 -8.76
N GLN A 158 -17.49 4.00 -9.50
CA GLN A 158 -17.58 5.34 -8.95
C GLN A 158 -18.55 5.45 -7.76
N PRO A 159 -19.78 4.88 -7.78
CA PRO A 159 -20.67 4.92 -6.63
C PRO A 159 -20.10 4.25 -5.38
N TRP A 160 -19.26 3.23 -5.53
CA TRP A 160 -18.66 2.51 -4.41
C TRP A 160 -17.57 3.34 -3.73
N ILE A 161 -16.67 3.96 -4.51
CA ILE A 161 -15.62 4.80 -3.92
C ILE A 161 -16.20 6.06 -3.28
N GLU A 162 -17.26 6.64 -3.85
CA GLU A 162 -17.99 7.77 -3.25
C GLU A 162 -18.65 7.40 -1.92
N SER A 163 -19.33 6.25 -1.86
CA SER A 163 -19.91 5.72 -0.63
C SER A 163 -18.81 5.43 0.41
N LEU A 164 -17.71 4.78 0.00
CA LEU A 164 -16.58 4.51 0.88
C LEU A 164 -15.95 5.81 1.42
N ARG A 165 -15.76 6.83 0.56
CA ARG A 165 -15.30 8.16 0.98
C ARG A 165 -16.20 8.76 2.04
N ASN A 166 -17.53 8.63 1.88
CA ASN A 166 -18.50 9.15 2.88
C ASN A 166 -18.33 8.43 4.22
N CYS A 167 -18.20 7.09 4.25
CA CYS A 167 -17.95 6.32 5.46
C CYS A 167 -16.65 6.74 6.16
N PHE A 168 -15.57 6.99 5.40
CA PHE A 168 -14.33 7.53 5.96
C PHE A 168 -14.52 8.96 6.49
N GLN A 169 -15.24 9.83 5.78
CA GLN A 169 -15.47 11.21 6.21
C GLN A 169 -16.34 11.30 7.49
N GLU A 170 -17.22 10.33 7.72
CA GLU A 170 -18.05 10.27 8.95
C GLU A 170 -17.20 9.96 10.19
N VAL A 171 -16.13 9.19 10.05
CA VAL A 171 -15.30 8.76 11.19
C VAL A 171 -14.00 9.56 11.35
N PHE A 172 -13.46 10.14 10.28
CA PHE A 172 -12.28 10.99 10.34
C PHE A 172 -12.65 12.47 10.33
N ALA A 173 -12.13 13.23 11.32
CA ALA A 173 -12.40 14.67 11.42
C ALA A 173 -11.66 15.51 10.36
N GLY A 174 -10.64 14.95 9.71
CA GLY A 174 -9.84 15.62 8.69
C GLY A 174 -10.28 15.31 7.27
N PRO A 175 -9.62 15.94 6.26
CA PRO A 175 -10.01 15.80 4.85
C PRO A 175 -9.90 14.36 4.33
N VAL A 176 -10.94 13.89 3.63
CA VAL A 176 -10.96 12.65 2.87
C VAL A 176 -11.14 12.97 1.39
N THR A 177 -10.17 12.60 0.55
CA THR A 177 -10.16 12.90 -0.87
C THR A 177 -10.34 11.64 -1.73
N ILE A 178 -10.71 11.84 -3.00
CA ILE A 178 -10.69 10.80 -4.02
C ILE A 178 -9.71 11.23 -5.11
N ASN A 179 -8.78 10.34 -5.47
CA ASN A 179 -7.79 10.52 -6.54
C ASN A 179 -6.89 11.78 -6.38
N ASP A 180 -6.68 12.24 -5.17
CA ASP A 180 -5.81 13.39 -4.86
C ASP A 180 -5.12 13.19 -3.50
N PRO A 181 -3.80 13.07 -3.41
CA PRO A 181 -2.78 13.22 -4.48
C PRO A 181 -2.48 11.94 -5.26
N PHE A 182 -3.03 10.79 -4.90
CA PHE A 182 -2.77 9.49 -5.55
C PHE A 182 -3.96 9.06 -6.42
N GLN A 183 -3.66 8.31 -7.50
CA GLN A 183 -4.67 7.84 -8.44
C GLN A 183 -4.74 6.30 -8.53
N GLY A 184 -4.16 5.59 -7.59
CA GLY A 184 -4.03 4.14 -7.57
C GLY A 184 -2.65 3.67 -8.00
N GLY A 185 -2.25 2.50 -7.49
CA GLY A 185 -0.97 1.86 -7.75
C GLY A 185 -1.03 0.75 -8.80
N TYR A 186 0.07 0.02 -8.93
CA TYR A 186 0.15 -1.14 -9.83
C TYR A 186 -0.81 -2.25 -9.40
N ILE A 187 -0.89 -2.55 -8.09
CA ILE A 187 -1.77 -3.60 -7.54
C ILE A 187 -3.21 -3.34 -7.95
N THR A 188 -3.76 -2.16 -7.68
CA THR A 188 -5.15 -1.85 -8.01
C THR A 188 -5.44 -1.99 -9.50
N ARG A 189 -4.55 -1.49 -10.38
CA ARG A 189 -4.73 -1.57 -11.83
C ARG A 189 -4.61 -3.00 -12.37
N THR A 190 -3.62 -3.75 -11.89
CA THR A 190 -3.34 -5.11 -12.40
C THR A 190 -4.42 -6.10 -11.99
N HIS A 191 -4.92 -6.00 -10.76
CA HIS A 191 -5.90 -6.92 -10.20
C HIS A 191 -7.37 -6.47 -10.40
N ALA A 192 -7.61 -5.31 -11.04
CA ALA A 192 -8.96 -4.80 -11.30
C ALA A 192 -9.82 -5.69 -12.18
N ALA A 193 -9.20 -6.55 -13.00
CA ALA A 193 -9.92 -7.53 -13.82
C ALA A 193 -10.48 -8.72 -13.00
N GLU A 194 -9.98 -8.97 -11.79
CA GLU A 194 -10.35 -10.07 -10.93
C GLU A 194 -11.49 -9.69 -9.97
N LEU A 195 -11.42 -8.48 -9.42
CA LEU A 195 -12.44 -7.86 -8.58
C LEU A 195 -12.20 -6.33 -8.55
N PRO A 196 -13.21 -5.51 -8.12
CA PRO A 196 -12.97 -4.09 -7.89
C PRO A 196 -11.89 -3.84 -6.85
N TRP A 197 -11.01 -2.82 -7.08
CA TRP A 197 -9.95 -2.43 -6.17
C TRP A 197 -9.98 -0.93 -5.88
N VAL A 198 -9.71 -0.57 -4.63
CA VAL A 198 -9.44 0.80 -4.20
C VAL A 198 -8.08 0.87 -3.50
N GLN A 199 -7.29 1.91 -3.75
CA GLN A 199 -6.13 2.21 -2.93
C GLN A 199 -6.56 3.11 -1.77
N LEU A 200 -6.13 2.78 -0.55
CA LEU A 200 -6.34 3.54 0.67
C LEU A 200 -4.99 4.06 1.19
N GLU A 201 -4.84 5.36 1.22
CA GLU A 201 -3.68 6.05 1.80
C GLU A 201 -4.10 6.78 3.07
N LEU A 202 -3.51 6.43 4.21
CA LEU A 202 -3.75 7.09 5.49
C LEU A 202 -2.54 7.94 5.90
N SER A 203 -2.78 9.19 6.25
CA SER A 203 -1.70 10.11 6.65
C SER A 203 -0.99 9.66 7.93
N ARG A 204 0.35 9.74 7.92
CA ARG A 204 1.22 9.53 9.08
C ARG A 204 1.21 10.72 10.05
N ALA A 205 0.57 11.84 9.70
CA ALA A 205 0.45 12.99 10.61
C ALA A 205 -0.04 12.54 11.99
N PRO A 206 0.47 13.12 13.09
CA PRO A 206 0.21 12.65 14.46
C PRO A 206 -1.13 13.13 15.02
N PHE A 207 -2.19 13.17 14.19
CA PHE A 207 -3.54 13.56 14.61
C PHE A 207 -4.22 12.51 15.50
N LEU A 208 -3.78 11.26 15.43
CA LEU A 208 -4.23 10.12 16.25
C LEU A 208 -3.06 9.13 16.39
N ASP A 209 -3.10 8.32 17.44
CA ASP A 209 -2.21 7.17 17.56
C ASP A 209 -2.59 6.01 16.61
N LEU A 210 -1.73 5.00 16.50
CA LEU A 210 -1.94 3.89 15.56
C LEU A 210 -3.18 3.05 15.92
N ALA A 211 -3.49 2.88 17.21
CA ALA A 211 -4.64 2.08 17.63
C ALA A 211 -5.95 2.80 17.30
N ALA A 212 -6.01 4.10 17.51
CA ALA A 212 -7.16 4.93 17.12
C ALA A 212 -7.34 4.96 15.59
N LYS A 213 -6.24 5.12 14.82
CA LYS A 213 -6.29 5.04 13.35
C LYS A 213 -6.83 3.68 12.87
N ARG A 214 -6.35 2.57 13.45
CA ARG A 214 -6.84 1.22 13.15
C ARG A 214 -8.34 1.10 13.41
N LEU A 215 -8.81 1.56 14.58
CA LEU A 215 -10.22 1.50 14.94
C LEU A 215 -11.09 2.28 13.95
N LEU A 216 -10.69 3.49 13.57
CA LEU A 216 -11.44 4.31 12.62
C LEU A 216 -11.46 3.70 11.21
N VAL A 217 -10.33 3.14 10.75
CA VAL A 217 -10.29 2.41 9.47
C VAL A 217 -11.25 1.23 9.50
N LEU A 218 -11.19 0.39 10.55
CA LEU A 218 -12.10 -0.75 10.68
C LEU A 218 -13.56 -0.29 10.71
N THR A 219 -13.87 0.77 11.45
CA THR A 219 -15.24 1.32 11.54
C THR A 219 -15.72 1.81 10.16
N ALA A 220 -14.90 2.57 9.42
CA ALA A 220 -15.28 3.04 8.08
C ALA A 220 -15.54 1.89 7.10
N LEU A 221 -14.67 0.87 7.12
CA LEU A 221 -14.82 -0.33 6.27
C LEU A 221 -16.06 -1.14 6.65
N THR A 222 -16.37 -1.24 7.95
CA THR A 222 -17.59 -1.92 8.44
C THR A 222 -18.84 -1.18 7.99
N ASN A 223 -18.91 0.14 8.23
CA ASN A 223 -20.04 0.97 7.80
C ASN A 223 -20.29 0.84 6.29
N TRP A 224 -19.21 0.83 5.50
CA TRP A 224 -19.33 0.66 4.06
C TRP A 224 -19.89 -0.72 3.68
N CYS A 225 -19.37 -1.80 4.25
CA CYS A 225 -19.86 -3.15 3.99
C CYS A 225 -21.35 -3.29 4.37
N ASP A 226 -21.77 -2.71 5.50
CA ASP A 226 -23.16 -2.72 5.94
C ASP A 226 -24.09 -1.91 5.01
N SER A 227 -23.56 -0.88 4.33
CA SER A 227 -24.33 -0.03 3.41
C SER A 227 -24.59 -0.63 2.04
N ILE A 228 -23.80 -1.64 1.63
CA ILE A 228 -23.93 -2.28 0.30
C ILE A 228 -24.50 -3.70 0.37
N GLY A 229 -24.72 -4.26 1.55
CA GLY A 229 -25.36 -5.58 1.82
C GLY A 229 -26.82 -5.42 2.00
#